data_0bd716202fbf9175ab687065a07d3d43
#
_entry.id   0bd716202fbf9175ab687065a07d3d43
#
_cell.length_a   1.000
_cell.length_b   1.000
_cell.length_c   1.000
_cell.angle_alpha   90.00
_cell.angle_beta   90.00
_cell.angle_gamma   90.00
#
_symmetry.space_group_name_H-M   'P 1'
#
loop_
_entity.id
_entity.type
_entity.pdbx_description
1 polymer ?
#
loop_
_entity_poly.entity_id
_entity_poly.type
_entity_poly.pdbx_seq_one_letter_code
_entity_poly.pdbx_strand_id
1 'polypeptide(L)'
;MMSQNFINNRAHMSKHPSQGLFKKVLCVCSGGLLRSPTAAVVLSQKPYNFNTRAAGLIPKYALIQVNQLLIDWADEIVCMDFKHKELINKFVVKNKKITCLGITDDFVYMDPKLVKLIKEKYEG
;
A
#
# COMPACT_ATOMS: atom_id res chain seq x y z
N MET A 1 14.40 0.94 14.91
CA MET A 1 14.38 0.46 14.64
C MET A 1 14.05 0.33 13.82
N MET A 2 14.22 0.39 13.49
CA MET A 2 13.76 0.09 12.92
C MET A 2 14.17 -0.71 12.50
N SER A 3 14.72 -1.25 12.43
CA SER A 3 15.17 -2.03 11.97
C SER A 3 14.59 -3.26 11.71
N GLN A 4 14.87 -4.20 12.34
CA GLN A 4 14.00 -5.32 12.34
C GLN A 4 12.56 -4.82 12.33
N ASN A 5 12.30 -3.81 13.10
CA ASN A 5 11.01 -3.16 13.09
C ASN A 5 10.69 -2.54 11.75
N PHE A 6 11.69 -2.06 11.04
CA PHE A 6 11.43 -1.48 9.75
C PHE A 6 10.87 -2.52 8.78
N ILE A 7 11.47 -3.72 8.75
CA ILE A 7 10.96 -4.78 7.87
C ILE A 7 9.60 -5.26 8.34
N ASN A 8 9.44 -5.46 9.64
CA ASN A 8 8.16 -5.87 10.17
C ASN A 8 7.10 -4.82 9.93
N ASN A 9 7.47 -3.56 10.02
CA ASN A 9 6.52 -2.49 9.79
C ASN A 9 6.14 -2.36 8.33
N ARG A 10 7.00 -2.76 7.42
CA ARG A 10 6.59 -2.84 6.04
C ARG A 10 5.47 -3.83 5.85
N ALA A 11 5.53 -4.92 6.60
CA ALA A 11 4.49 -5.94 6.55
C ALA A 11 3.29 -5.54 7.37
N HIS A 12 3.52 -4.94 8.53
CA HIS A 12 2.46 -4.67 9.49
C HIS A 12 2.03 -3.23 9.55
N MET A 13 2.96 -2.31 9.56
CA MET A 13 2.74 -0.87 9.64
C MET A 13 1.87 -0.42 10.79
N SER A 14 1.35 -1.32 11.58
CA SER A 14 0.49 -1.03 12.74
C SER A 14 1.34 -0.93 13.99
N LYS A 15 1.98 0.19 14.14
CA LYS A 15 2.87 0.42 15.27
C LYS A 15 2.18 1.09 16.43
N HIS A 16 1.14 1.80 16.13
CA HIS A 16 0.43 2.59 17.11
C HIS A 16 -0.71 1.77 17.68
N PRO A 17 -0.87 1.73 19.00
CA PRO A 17 -1.93 0.91 19.60
C PRO A 17 -3.32 1.21 19.09
N SER A 18 -3.58 2.46 18.72
CA SER A 18 -4.90 2.85 18.25
C SER A 18 -5.10 2.63 16.76
N GLN A 19 -4.09 2.16 16.01
CA GLN A 19 -4.25 1.99 14.57
C GLN A 19 -5.30 0.95 14.21
N GLY A 20 -5.57 0.00 15.09
CA GLY A 20 -6.62 -0.97 14.86
C GLY A 20 -8.00 -0.35 14.70
N LEU A 21 -8.17 0.89 15.17
CA LEU A 21 -9.43 1.61 15.06
C LEU A 21 -9.55 2.41 13.76
N PHE A 22 -8.46 2.50 13.00
CA PHE A 22 -8.43 3.28 11.79
C PHE A 22 -8.66 2.41 10.57
N LYS A 23 -8.99 3.08 9.47
CA LYS A 23 -9.21 2.41 8.19
C LYS A 23 -7.98 1.59 7.79
N LYS A 24 -8.23 0.38 7.31
CA LYS A 24 -7.18 -0.53 6.87
C LYS A 24 -6.99 -0.38 5.36
N VAL A 25 -5.77 -0.03 4.96
CA VAL A 25 -5.46 0.26 3.56
C VAL A 25 -4.31 -0.62 3.10
N LEU A 26 -4.56 -1.39 2.05
CA LEU A 26 -3.54 -2.20 1.41
C LEU A 26 -3.01 -1.45 0.19
N CYS A 27 -1.72 -1.13 0.21
CA CYS A 27 -1.06 -0.45 -0.90
C CYS A 27 -0.34 -1.48 -1.75
N VAL A 28 -0.61 -1.50 -3.06
CA VAL A 28 -0.05 -2.51 -3.95
C VAL A 28 0.65 -1.88 -5.15
N CYS A 29 1.74 -2.50 -5.55
CA CYS A 29 2.40 -2.20 -6.81
C CYS A 29 2.94 -3.51 -7.37
N SER A 30 3.72 -3.48 -8.45
CA SER A 30 4.20 -4.71 -9.04
C SER A 30 5.06 -5.52 -8.06
N GLY A 31 6.08 -4.90 -7.48
CA GLY A 31 6.99 -5.61 -6.57
C GLY A 31 6.74 -5.39 -5.09
N GLY A 32 5.99 -4.35 -4.73
CA GLY A 32 5.78 -4.02 -3.33
C GLY A 32 7.02 -3.48 -2.63
N LEU A 33 7.99 -2.96 -3.39
CA LEU A 33 9.29 -2.56 -2.83
C LEU A 33 9.50 -1.05 -2.80
N LEU A 34 8.98 -0.32 -3.75
CA LEU A 34 9.28 1.11 -3.88
C LEU A 34 8.05 1.98 -3.71
N ARG A 35 7.11 1.87 -4.63
CA ARG A 35 5.93 2.76 -4.63
C ARG A 35 4.95 2.41 -3.52
N SER A 36 4.58 1.15 -3.39
CA SER A 36 3.58 0.78 -2.40
C SER A 36 4.07 0.91 -0.96
N PRO A 37 5.34 0.59 -0.62
CA PRO A 37 5.83 0.89 0.72
C PRO A 37 5.84 2.39 1.02
N THR A 38 6.20 3.23 0.03
CA THR A 38 6.15 4.68 0.22
C THR A 38 4.72 5.13 0.48
N ALA A 39 3.76 4.62 -0.30
CA ALA A 39 2.35 4.95 -0.10
C ALA A 39 1.88 4.49 1.28
N ALA A 40 2.30 3.31 1.72
CA ALA A 40 1.92 2.80 3.03
C ALA A 40 2.43 3.74 4.14
N VAL A 41 3.67 4.22 4.04
CA VAL A 41 4.22 5.15 5.01
C VAL A 41 3.46 6.47 4.99
N VAL A 42 3.27 7.04 3.82
CA VAL A 42 2.57 8.33 3.68
C VAL A 42 1.18 8.26 4.27
N LEU A 43 0.42 7.23 3.91
CA LEU A 43 -0.97 7.11 4.34
C LEU A 43 -1.10 6.65 5.79
N SER A 44 -0.02 6.16 6.40
CA SER A 44 -0.04 5.83 7.83
C SER A 44 0.19 7.05 8.71
N GLN A 45 0.57 8.16 8.13
CA GLN A 45 0.88 9.39 8.85
C GLN A 45 -0.25 10.41 8.74
N LYS A 46 -0.16 11.47 9.55
CA LYS A 46 -1.14 12.56 9.48
C LYS A 46 -1.18 13.15 8.09
N PRO A 47 -2.33 13.56 7.62
CA PRO A 47 -3.63 13.58 8.32
C PRO A 47 -4.41 12.28 8.23
N TYR A 48 -3.90 11.28 7.51
CA TYR A 48 -4.65 10.05 7.23
C TYR A 48 -4.69 9.10 8.43
N ASN A 49 -3.53 8.79 8.97
CA ASN A 49 -3.36 7.86 10.10
C ASN A 49 -3.98 6.49 9.84
N PHE A 50 -3.97 6.03 8.59
CA PHE A 50 -4.53 4.72 8.25
C PHE A 50 -3.64 3.59 8.77
N ASN A 51 -4.25 2.43 8.97
CA ASN A 51 -3.53 1.20 9.26
C ASN A 51 -3.15 0.58 7.91
N THR A 52 -1.88 0.68 7.54
CA THR A 52 -1.46 0.37 6.17
C THR A 52 -0.56 -0.86 6.09
N ARG A 53 -0.62 -1.52 4.94
CA ARG A 53 0.31 -2.58 4.55
C ARG A 53 0.65 -2.41 3.09
N ALA A 54 1.82 -2.94 2.70
CA ALA A 54 2.28 -2.88 1.32
C ALA A 54 2.55 -4.29 0.81
N ALA A 55 2.21 -4.56 -0.44
CA ALA A 55 2.45 -5.86 -1.04
C ALA A 55 2.59 -5.72 -2.55
N GLY A 56 3.15 -6.76 -3.19
CA GLY A 56 3.35 -6.80 -4.62
C GLY A 56 2.39 -7.75 -5.30
N LEU A 57 1.99 -7.40 -6.51
CA LEU A 57 1.03 -8.18 -7.30
C LEU A 57 1.70 -9.19 -8.22
N ILE A 58 2.98 -8.99 -8.52
CA ILE A 58 3.72 -9.91 -9.39
C ILE A 58 4.64 -10.75 -8.53
N PRO A 59 4.31 -12.04 -8.33
CA PRO A 59 5.07 -12.90 -7.40
C PRO A 59 6.57 -12.93 -7.67
N LYS A 60 6.95 -12.84 -8.94
CA LYS A 60 8.35 -12.87 -9.33
C LYS A 60 9.17 -11.75 -8.68
N TYR A 61 8.54 -10.61 -8.42
CA TYR A 61 9.25 -9.43 -7.89
C TYR A 61 8.92 -9.14 -6.44
N ALA A 62 7.88 -9.73 -5.90
CA ALA A 62 7.34 -9.31 -4.61
C ALA A 62 8.01 -10.03 -3.45
N LEU A 63 8.46 -9.27 -2.45
CA LEU A 63 8.89 -9.82 -1.17
C LEU A 63 7.68 -10.29 -0.38
N ILE A 64 6.64 -9.46 -0.37
CA ILE A 64 5.36 -9.79 0.26
C ILE A 64 4.35 -9.79 -0.86
N GLN A 65 3.81 -10.96 -1.15
CA GLN A 65 2.84 -11.09 -2.22
C GLN A 65 1.44 -10.76 -1.74
N VAL A 66 0.67 -10.12 -2.61
CA VAL A 66 -0.75 -9.95 -2.37
C VAL A 66 -1.40 -11.33 -2.31
N ASN A 67 -2.24 -11.54 -1.31
CA ASN A 67 -3.00 -12.78 -1.18
C ASN A 67 -4.40 -12.44 -0.71
N GLN A 68 -5.27 -13.46 -0.70
CA GLN A 68 -6.67 -13.25 -0.34
C GLN A 68 -6.82 -12.73 1.10
N LEU A 69 -5.95 -13.14 2.01
CA LEU A 69 -6.01 -12.68 3.39
C LEU A 69 -5.78 -11.17 3.48
N LEU A 70 -4.82 -10.66 2.73
CA LEU A 70 -4.56 -9.21 2.71
C LEU A 70 -5.72 -8.46 2.06
N ILE A 71 -6.26 -9.01 0.99
CA ILE A 71 -7.44 -8.42 0.32
C ILE A 71 -8.60 -8.35 1.31
N ASP A 72 -8.86 -9.44 2.01
CA ASP A 72 -9.98 -9.50 2.96
C ASP A 72 -9.76 -8.58 4.16
N TRP A 73 -8.52 -8.43 4.58
CA TRP A 73 -8.16 -7.55 5.70
C TRP A 73 -8.45 -6.09 5.40
N ALA A 74 -8.23 -5.66 4.16
CA ALA A 74 -8.25 -4.24 3.81
C ALA A 74 -9.67 -3.70 3.68
N ASP A 75 -9.85 -2.44 4.07
CA ASP A 75 -11.08 -1.69 3.79
C ASP A 75 -11.00 -1.02 2.42
N GLU A 76 -9.79 -0.64 2.04
CA GLU A 76 -9.52 -0.03 0.74
C GLU A 76 -8.20 -0.58 0.18
N ILE A 77 -8.16 -0.74 -1.14
CA ILE A 77 -6.95 -1.17 -1.84
C ILE A 77 -6.49 0.01 -2.71
N VAL A 78 -5.26 0.44 -2.48
CA VAL A 78 -4.66 1.55 -3.24
C VAL A 78 -3.60 0.96 -4.15
N CYS A 79 -3.81 1.04 -5.45
CA CYS A 79 -2.83 0.55 -6.43
C CYS A 79 -2.16 1.72 -7.13
N MET A 80 -0.90 1.51 -7.51
CA MET A 80 -0.09 2.56 -8.08
C MET A 80 -0.37 2.78 -9.56
N ASP A 81 -0.75 1.71 -10.27
CA ASP A 81 -0.93 1.75 -11.72
C ASP A 81 -2.28 1.14 -12.06
N PHE A 82 -2.92 1.65 -13.11
CA PHE A 82 -4.23 1.14 -13.51
C PHE A 82 -4.21 -0.32 -13.93
N LYS A 83 -3.11 -0.81 -14.47
CA LYS A 83 -2.98 -2.23 -14.81
C LYS A 83 -3.05 -3.14 -13.59
N HIS A 84 -2.76 -2.62 -12.41
CA HIS A 84 -2.85 -3.41 -11.18
C HIS A 84 -4.28 -3.81 -10.85
N LYS A 85 -5.26 -3.05 -11.33
CA LYS A 85 -6.66 -3.39 -11.10
C LYS A 85 -7.02 -4.76 -11.65
N GLU A 86 -6.54 -5.08 -12.84
CA GLU A 86 -6.81 -6.38 -13.45
C GLU A 86 -6.22 -7.51 -12.61
N LEU A 87 -5.02 -7.29 -12.08
CA LEU A 87 -4.37 -8.29 -11.24
C LEU A 87 -5.10 -8.47 -9.91
N ILE A 88 -5.60 -7.38 -9.35
CA ILE A 88 -6.38 -7.44 -8.11
C ILE A 88 -7.67 -8.21 -8.32
N ASN A 89 -8.28 -8.07 -9.49
CA ASN A 89 -9.56 -8.74 -9.78
C ASN A 89 -9.43 -10.26 -9.90
N LYS A 90 -8.23 -10.81 -9.87
CA LYS A 90 -8.03 -12.26 -9.76
C LYS A 90 -8.38 -12.78 -8.38
N PHE A 91 -8.46 -11.89 -7.40
CA PHE A 91 -8.89 -12.23 -6.05
C PHE A 91 -10.36 -11.91 -5.89
N VAL A 92 -10.97 -12.46 -4.84
CA VAL A 92 -12.35 -12.12 -4.51
C VAL A 92 -12.35 -10.79 -3.79
N VAL A 93 -12.85 -9.75 -4.46
CA VAL A 93 -12.90 -8.40 -3.90
C VAL A 93 -14.37 -7.99 -3.80
N LYS A 94 -14.90 -7.94 -2.59
CA LYS A 94 -16.30 -7.61 -2.36
C LYS A 94 -16.44 -6.33 -1.58
N ASN A 95 -17.21 -5.38 -2.11
CA ASN A 95 -17.59 -4.18 -1.38
C ASN A 95 -16.41 -3.35 -0.90
N LYS A 96 -15.30 -3.39 -1.60
CA LYS A 96 -14.11 -2.64 -1.24
C LYS A 96 -13.83 -1.58 -2.28
N LYS A 97 -13.36 -0.43 -1.81
CA LYS A 97 -12.92 0.63 -2.69
C LYS A 97 -11.55 0.27 -3.24
N ILE A 98 -11.39 0.41 -4.55
CA ILE A 98 -10.09 0.27 -5.21
C ILE A 98 -9.74 1.62 -5.80
N THR A 99 -8.66 2.20 -5.32
CA THR A 99 -8.21 3.52 -5.74
C THR A 99 -6.91 3.36 -6.51
N CYS A 100 -6.86 3.84 -7.74
CA CYS A 100 -5.65 3.80 -8.56
C CYS A 100 -5.07 5.20 -8.66
N LEU A 101 -3.79 5.34 -8.30
CA LEU A 101 -3.15 6.64 -8.25
C LEU A 101 -2.56 7.06 -9.59
N GLY A 102 -2.25 6.12 -10.47
CA GLY A 102 -1.69 6.44 -11.78
C GLY A 102 -0.28 6.98 -11.68
N ILE A 103 0.55 6.38 -10.85
CA ILE A 103 1.93 6.81 -10.64
C ILE A 103 2.87 5.86 -11.37
N THR A 104 3.79 6.41 -12.16
CA THR A 104 4.74 5.62 -12.93
C THR A 104 5.78 4.95 -12.03
N ASP A 105 6.58 4.06 -12.62
CA ASP A 105 7.54 3.23 -11.91
C ASP A 105 8.94 3.85 -11.90
N ASP A 106 9.02 5.17 -11.80
CA ASP A 106 10.29 5.89 -11.95
C ASP A 106 10.89 6.36 -10.63
N PHE A 107 10.36 5.93 -9.51
CA PHE A 107 10.73 6.48 -8.22
C PHE A 107 11.36 5.45 -7.31
N VAL A 108 12.30 5.91 -6.47
CA VAL A 108 12.85 5.08 -5.41
C VAL A 108 12.01 5.24 -4.16
N TYR A 109 12.25 4.35 -3.20
CA TYR A 109 11.53 4.36 -1.92
C TYR A 109 11.70 5.72 -1.23
N MET A 110 10.56 6.29 -0.83
CA MET A 110 10.50 7.58 -0.12
C MET A 110 11.07 8.77 -0.90
N ASP A 111 11.15 8.65 -2.21
CA ASP A 111 11.49 9.80 -3.06
C ASP A 111 10.53 10.95 -2.73
N PRO A 112 11.04 12.16 -2.42
CA PRO A 112 10.16 13.29 -2.09
C PRO A 112 9.12 13.60 -3.16
N LYS A 113 9.46 13.40 -4.42
CA LYS A 113 8.51 13.60 -5.51
C LYS A 113 7.42 12.57 -5.48
N LEU A 114 7.75 11.33 -5.15
CA LEU A 114 6.78 10.26 -5.02
C LEU A 114 5.85 10.54 -3.85
N VAL A 115 6.39 10.95 -2.73
CA VAL A 115 5.60 11.30 -1.54
C VAL A 115 4.56 12.36 -1.89
N LYS A 116 4.99 13.39 -2.59
CA LYS A 116 4.10 14.48 -3.00
C LYS A 116 3.01 13.98 -3.94
N LEU A 117 3.39 13.17 -4.92
CA LEU A 117 2.44 12.61 -5.88
C LEU A 117 1.38 11.74 -5.20
N ILE A 118 1.81 10.92 -4.25
CA ILE A 118 0.88 10.06 -3.53
C ILE A 118 -0.18 10.90 -2.84
N LYS A 119 0.24 11.96 -2.15
CA LYS A 119 -0.71 12.83 -1.46
C LYS A 119 -1.65 13.49 -2.44
N GLU A 120 -1.13 14.05 -3.53
CA GLU A 120 -1.93 14.73 -4.53
C GLU A 120 -2.93 13.79 -5.18
N LYS A 121 -2.47 12.62 -5.59
CA LYS A 121 -3.32 11.67 -6.31
C LYS A 121 -4.36 11.04 -5.39
N TYR A 122 -3.99 10.76 -4.16
CA TYR A 122 -4.93 10.17 -3.23
C TYR A 122 -6.03 11.15 -2.84
N GLU A 123 -5.69 12.41 -2.67
CA GLU A 123 -6.66 13.45 -2.27
C GLU A 123 -7.46 13.99 -3.45
N GLY A 124 -6.90 13.88 -4.64
CA GLY A 124 -7.60 14.29 -5.85
C GLY A 124 -8.59 13.26 -6.31
#